data_b051f3c140a3160b9de1550bda3bba2e
#
_entry.id   b051f3c140a3160b9de1550bda3bba2e
#
_cell.length_a   1.000
_cell.length_b   1.000
_cell.length_c   1.000
_cell.angle_alpha   90.00
_cell.angle_beta   90.00
_cell.angle_gamma   90.00
#
_symmetry.space_group_name_H-M   'P 1'
#
loop_
_entity.id
_entity.type
_entity.pdbx_description
1 polymer ?
#
loop_
_entity_poly.entity_id
_entity_poly.type
_entity_poly.pdbx_seq_one_letter_code
_entity_poly.pdbx_strand_id
1 'polypeptide(L)'
;MSRKEIKEPRDLRGKKVAGSSPGGSATILAYQALRHFGLEPGKDVQVLPMGGSGAGRLAVLEQGVVDASLLSVPENLIALNKGYNELIFLGDIVNFPQNGFGTSVTRIQQQPEEVYKMVRATLRGLMFIMDDANRDQARDIMMKQWRVSDTKLASEMLGYLKRGLAKDAVISPDAVQYFLDLTRETSNVSQPISAAQVVDFSFLDRARKELRVAR
;
A
#
# COMPACT_ATOMS: atom_id res chain seq x y z
N MET A 1 -4.60 -2.73 -11.90
CA MET A 1 -5.25 -3.84 -12.65
C MET A 1 -6.22 -3.27 -13.66
N SER A 2 -6.29 -3.82 -14.85
CA SER A 2 -7.19 -3.38 -15.91
C SER A 2 -7.90 -4.56 -16.57
N ARG A 3 -8.99 -4.28 -17.29
CA ARG A 3 -9.72 -5.25 -18.11
C ARG A 3 -8.81 -5.81 -19.20
N LYS A 4 -9.17 -6.99 -19.73
CA LYS A 4 -8.33 -7.79 -20.67
C LYS A 4 -7.97 -7.06 -21.96
N GLU A 5 -8.86 -6.18 -22.43
CA GLU A 5 -8.67 -5.36 -23.63
C GLU A 5 -7.72 -4.17 -23.43
N ILE A 6 -7.46 -3.77 -22.19
CA ILE A 6 -6.54 -2.68 -21.83
C ILE A 6 -5.20 -3.30 -21.49
N LYS A 7 -4.27 -3.29 -22.42
CA LYS A 7 -2.97 -3.96 -22.29
C LYS A 7 -1.83 -3.04 -21.90
N GLU A 8 -1.99 -1.76 -22.16
CA GLU A 8 -0.98 -0.75 -21.88
C GLU A 8 -1.58 0.53 -21.33
N PRO A 9 -0.80 1.35 -20.63
CA PRO A 9 -1.29 2.55 -19.95
C PRO A 9 -2.03 3.53 -20.85
N ARG A 10 -1.61 3.70 -22.10
CA ARG A 10 -2.28 4.62 -23.06
C ARG A 10 -3.70 4.22 -23.39
N ASP A 11 -4.06 2.94 -23.25
CA ASP A 11 -5.41 2.42 -23.52
C ASP A 11 -6.42 2.93 -22.45
N LEU A 12 -5.92 3.51 -21.35
CA LEU A 12 -6.77 4.12 -20.32
C LEU A 12 -7.37 5.47 -20.73
N ARG A 13 -6.92 6.08 -21.85
CA ARG A 13 -7.48 7.36 -22.30
C ARG A 13 -8.98 7.23 -22.60
N GLY A 14 -9.79 8.11 -22.02
CA GLY A 14 -11.25 8.07 -22.10
C GLY A 14 -11.92 6.99 -21.24
N LYS A 15 -11.17 6.29 -20.40
CA LYS A 15 -11.66 5.19 -19.56
C LYS A 15 -11.96 5.62 -18.14
N LYS A 16 -12.56 4.69 -17.37
CA LYS A 16 -12.94 4.86 -15.97
C LYS A 16 -12.04 4.03 -15.07
N VAL A 17 -11.48 4.64 -14.05
CA VAL A 17 -10.63 3.99 -13.03
C VAL A 17 -11.30 4.08 -11.67
N ALA A 18 -11.40 2.95 -10.96
CA ALA A 18 -11.91 2.96 -9.59
C ALA A 18 -10.84 3.47 -8.62
N GLY A 19 -11.18 4.53 -7.89
CA GLY A 19 -10.50 4.97 -6.68
C GLY A 19 -11.25 4.51 -5.42
N SER A 20 -10.85 5.03 -4.25
CA SER A 20 -11.62 4.94 -3.00
C SER A 20 -12.50 6.18 -2.82
N SER A 21 -12.65 6.70 -1.60
CA SER A 21 -13.26 8.01 -1.36
C SER A 21 -12.35 9.14 -1.87
N PRO A 22 -12.89 10.35 -2.09
CA PRO A 22 -12.06 11.53 -2.31
C PRO A 22 -11.01 11.68 -1.20
N GLY A 23 -9.75 11.92 -1.55
CA GLY A 23 -8.62 11.96 -0.60
C GLY A 23 -8.19 10.62 -0.02
N GLY A 24 -8.86 9.52 -0.33
CA GLY A 24 -8.46 8.20 0.10
C GLY A 24 -7.22 7.68 -0.64
N SER A 25 -6.43 6.82 0.02
CA SER A 25 -5.14 6.34 -0.51
C SER A 25 -5.24 5.73 -1.90
N ALA A 26 -6.27 4.94 -2.21
CA ALA A 26 -6.43 4.36 -3.54
C ALA A 26 -6.71 5.42 -4.62
N THR A 27 -7.41 6.51 -4.29
CA THR A 27 -7.63 7.63 -5.23
C THR A 27 -6.33 8.38 -5.49
N ILE A 28 -5.57 8.69 -4.43
CA ILE A 28 -4.26 9.35 -4.53
C ILE A 28 -3.32 8.51 -5.39
N LEU A 29 -3.25 7.21 -5.12
CA LEU A 29 -2.41 6.26 -5.87
C LEU A 29 -2.85 6.14 -7.34
N ALA A 30 -4.17 6.17 -7.62
CA ALA A 30 -4.66 6.19 -9.00
C ALA A 30 -4.17 7.43 -9.75
N TYR A 31 -4.21 8.60 -9.10
CA TYR A 31 -3.72 9.85 -9.69
C TYR A 31 -2.21 9.77 -9.97
N GLN A 32 -1.42 9.22 -9.04
CA GLN A 32 0.02 9.05 -9.25
C GLN A 32 0.32 8.10 -10.42
N ALA A 33 -0.38 6.97 -10.51
CA ALA A 33 -0.23 6.03 -11.62
C ALA A 33 -0.57 6.69 -12.97
N LEU A 34 -1.69 7.42 -13.04
CA LEU A 34 -2.11 8.10 -14.27
C LEU A 34 -1.11 9.17 -14.69
N ARG A 35 -0.65 10.00 -13.76
CA ARG A 35 0.37 11.04 -14.03
C ARG A 35 1.69 10.41 -14.49
N HIS A 36 2.10 9.29 -13.86
CA HIS A 36 3.28 8.53 -14.31
C HIS A 36 3.13 8.05 -15.76
N PHE A 37 1.93 7.71 -16.18
CA PHE A 37 1.62 7.31 -17.56
C PHE A 37 1.44 8.49 -18.52
N GLY A 38 1.61 9.74 -18.06
CA GLY A 38 1.35 10.93 -18.86
C GLY A 38 -0.14 11.18 -19.15
N LEU A 39 -1.02 10.66 -18.28
CA LEU A 39 -2.46 10.83 -18.37
C LEU A 39 -2.94 11.76 -17.24
N GLU A 40 -3.74 12.78 -17.60
CA GLU A 40 -4.27 13.73 -16.61
C GLU A 40 -5.59 13.21 -16.01
N PRO A 41 -5.64 12.96 -14.67
CA PRO A 41 -6.86 12.58 -13.99
C PRO A 41 -7.96 13.63 -14.13
N GLY A 42 -9.18 13.20 -14.43
CA GLY A 42 -10.32 14.07 -14.65
C GLY A 42 -10.43 14.65 -16.06
N LYS A 43 -9.34 14.65 -16.82
CA LYS A 43 -9.31 15.11 -18.22
C LYS A 43 -9.19 13.93 -19.19
N ASP A 44 -8.13 13.15 -19.06
CA ASP A 44 -7.86 12.01 -19.94
C ASP A 44 -8.52 10.74 -19.43
N VAL A 45 -8.68 10.59 -18.11
CA VAL A 45 -9.21 9.40 -17.44
C VAL A 45 -10.12 9.82 -16.31
N GLN A 46 -11.32 9.26 -16.26
CA GLN A 46 -12.27 9.50 -15.18
C GLN A 46 -11.94 8.63 -13.97
N VAL A 47 -11.58 9.21 -12.84
CA VAL A 47 -11.40 8.48 -11.59
C VAL A 47 -12.67 8.55 -10.78
N LEU A 48 -13.30 7.38 -10.55
CA LEU A 48 -14.57 7.27 -9.84
C LEU A 48 -14.32 6.91 -8.37
N PRO A 49 -14.91 7.66 -7.43
CA PRO A 49 -14.82 7.34 -6.01
C PRO A 49 -15.77 6.19 -5.67
N MET A 50 -15.34 4.96 -5.93
CA MET A 50 -16.18 3.77 -5.71
C MET A 50 -16.28 3.38 -4.23
N GLY A 51 -15.45 3.96 -3.35
CA GLY A 51 -15.42 3.61 -1.93
C GLY A 51 -15.00 2.17 -1.68
N GLY A 52 -15.31 1.68 -0.47
CA GLY A 52 -15.29 0.27 -0.15
C GLY A 52 -13.91 -0.41 -0.09
N SER A 53 -13.99 -1.73 0.07
CA SER A 53 -12.85 -2.63 0.17
C SER A 53 -12.22 -2.94 -1.20
N GLY A 54 -11.07 -3.63 -1.19
CA GLY A 54 -10.48 -4.20 -2.40
C GLY A 54 -11.43 -5.12 -3.14
N ALA A 55 -12.17 -5.96 -2.41
CA ALA A 55 -13.18 -6.86 -2.97
C ALA A 55 -14.31 -6.09 -3.70
N GLY A 56 -14.78 -4.98 -3.13
CA GLY A 56 -15.77 -4.12 -3.79
C GLY A 56 -15.25 -3.52 -5.10
N ARG A 57 -13.99 -3.06 -5.10
CA ARG A 57 -13.35 -2.53 -6.31
C ARG A 57 -13.09 -3.61 -7.37
N LEU A 58 -12.76 -4.83 -6.96
CA LEU A 58 -12.67 -5.96 -7.88
C LEU A 58 -14.02 -6.26 -8.51
N ALA A 59 -15.09 -6.28 -7.72
CA ALA A 59 -16.45 -6.56 -8.22
C ALA A 59 -16.90 -5.55 -9.29
N VAL A 60 -16.68 -4.25 -9.10
CA VAL A 60 -17.05 -3.23 -10.10
C VAL A 60 -16.17 -3.31 -11.36
N LEU A 61 -14.92 -3.76 -11.24
CA LEU A 61 -14.06 -4.05 -12.38
C LEU A 61 -14.58 -5.27 -13.16
N GLU A 62 -14.98 -6.34 -12.48
CA GLU A 62 -15.55 -7.55 -13.09
C GLU A 62 -16.89 -7.29 -13.78
N GLN A 63 -17.71 -6.43 -13.19
CA GLN A 63 -19.00 -6.02 -13.78
C GLN A 63 -18.86 -5.04 -14.96
N GLY A 64 -17.65 -4.56 -15.24
CA GLY A 64 -17.40 -3.59 -16.30
C GLY A 64 -17.89 -2.17 -16.01
N VAL A 65 -18.19 -1.85 -14.75
CA VAL A 65 -18.55 -0.47 -14.32
C VAL A 65 -17.35 0.45 -14.47
N VAL A 66 -16.16 -0.09 -14.23
CA VAL A 66 -14.87 0.57 -14.44
C VAL A 66 -13.97 -0.26 -15.34
N ASP A 67 -13.02 0.37 -15.98
CA ASP A 67 -12.08 -0.26 -16.92
C ASP A 67 -10.77 -0.66 -16.24
N ALA A 68 -10.40 0.00 -15.15
CA ALA A 68 -9.26 -0.32 -14.32
C ALA A 68 -9.52 0.01 -12.85
N SER A 69 -8.72 -0.58 -11.96
CA SER A 69 -8.84 -0.40 -10.53
C SER A 69 -7.52 -0.60 -9.82
N LEU A 70 -7.33 0.10 -8.71
CA LEU A 70 -6.30 -0.22 -7.75
C LEU A 70 -6.75 -1.39 -6.89
N LEU A 71 -5.99 -2.48 -6.98
CA LEU A 71 -6.22 -3.67 -6.18
C LEU A 71 -4.96 -4.01 -5.39
N SER A 72 -5.15 -4.47 -4.17
CA SER A 72 -4.10 -5.01 -3.31
C SER A 72 -4.24 -6.53 -3.24
N VAL A 73 -3.34 -7.19 -2.54
CA VAL A 73 -3.42 -8.61 -2.22
C VAL A 73 -4.62 -8.84 -1.28
N PRO A 74 -5.49 -9.83 -1.53
CA PRO A 74 -5.40 -10.87 -2.58
C PRO A 74 -6.09 -10.52 -3.91
N GLU A 75 -6.84 -9.44 -4.00
CA GLU A 75 -7.74 -9.13 -5.12
C GLU A 75 -6.99 -8.94 -6.45
N ASN A 76 -5.76 -8.42 -6.41
CA ASN A 76 -4.94 -8.30 -7.62
C ASN A 76 -4.58 -9.68 -8.21
N LEU A 77 -4.27 -10.66 -7.36
CA LEU A 77 -3.96 -12.02 -7.79
C LEU A 77 -5.19 -12.75 -8.30
N ILE A 78 -6.35 -12.53 -7.66
CA ILE A 78 -7.62 -13.05 -8.15
C ILE A 78 -7.92 -12.49 -9.55
N ALA A 79 -7.70 -11.19 -9.76
CA ALA A 79 -7.87 -10.56 -11.04
C ALA A 79 -6.89 -11.13 -12.10
N LEU A 80 -5.61 -11.27 -11.77
CA LEU A 80 -4.60 -11.89 -12.64
C LEU A 80 -5.01 -13.30 -13.08
N ASN A 81 -5.45 -14.13 -12.14
CA ASN A 81 -5.89 -15.50 -12.41
C ASN A 81 -7.15 -15.55 -13.30
N LYS A 82 -7.94 -14.47 -13.33
CA LYS A 82 -9.09 -14.30 -14.25
C LYS A 82 -8.70 -13.68 -15.60
N GLY A 83 -7.41 -13.40 -15.81
CA GLY A 83 -6.87 -12.86 -17.06
C GLY A 83 -6.98 -11.33 -17.19
N TYR A 84 -7.14 -10.60 -16.10
CA TYR A 84 -6.98 -9.15 -16.07
C TYR A 84 -5.49 -8.78 -16.13
N ASN A 85 -5.18 -7.58 -16.58
CA ASN A 85 -3.80 -7.15 -16.77
C ASN A 85 -3.31 -6.32 -15.56
N GLU A 86 -2.08 -6.57 -15.10
CA GLU A 86 -1.35 -5.64 -14.25
C GLU A 86 -0.65 -4.61 -15.12
N LEU A 87 -1.11 -3.37 -15.12
CA LEU A 87 -0.46 -2.29 -15.88
C LEU A 87 0.78 -1.76 -15.16
N ILE A 88 0.76 -1.81 -13.85
CA ILE A 88 1.87 -1.36 -13.00
C ILE A 88 1.73 -1.90 -11.58
N PHE A 89 2.86 -2.17 -10.94
CA PHE A 89 2.95 -2.29 -9.50
C PHE A 89 3.39 -0.95 -8.89
N LEU A 90 2.54 -0.34 -8.10
CA LEU A 90 2.76 1.03 -7.63
C LEU A 90 4.00 1.20 -6.75
N GLY A 91 4.40 0.17 -6.05
CA GLY A 91 5.65 0.20 -5.27
C GLY A 91 6.91 0.44 -6.09
N ASP A 92 6.84 0.29 -7.43
CA ASP A 92 7.97 0.57 -8.31
C ASP A 92 8.11 2.07 -8.64
N ILE A 93 7.05 2.86 -8.44
CA ILE A 93 7.02 4.29 -8.83
C ILE A 93 6.72 5.24 -7.69
N VAL A 94 6.18 4.75 -6.58
CA VAL A 94 5.78 5.59 -5.45
C VAL A 94 6.50 5.14 -4.19
N ASN A 95 7.21 6.06 -3.57
CA ASN A 95 7.86 5.84 -2.28
C ASN A 95 7.19 6.71 -1.22
N PHE A 96 6.13 6.17 -0.60
CA PHE A 96 5.50 6.81 0.56
C PHE A 96 4.88 5.79 1.51
N PRO A 97 4.62 6.14 2.79
CA PRO A 97 4.03 5.24 3.75
C PRO A 97 2.58 4.96 3.40
N GLN A 98 2.26 3.74 2.98
CA GLN A 98 0.88 3.33 2.75
C GLN A 98 0.22 2.80 4.01
N ASN A 99 0.97 2.09 4.83
CA ASN A 99 0.53 1.51 6.09
C ASN A 99 1.55 1.74 7.19
N GLY A 100 1.07 1.90 8.41
CA GLY A 100 1.91 2.06 9.58
C GLY A 100 1.10 1.95 10.86
N PHE A 101 1.78 2.00 11.99
CA PHE A 101 1.15 2.07 13.29
C PHE A 101 1.09 3.52 13.76
N GLY A 102 -0.10 3.94 14.17
CA GLY A 102 -0.32 5.23 14.79
C GLY A 102 -0.59 5.06 16.28
N THR A 103 -0.12 6.04 17.07
CA THR A 103 -0.45 6.15 18.50
C THR A 103 -0.55 7.62 18.91
N SER A 104 -1.11 7.90 20.07
CA SER A 104 -1.20 9.26 20.57
C SER A 104 0.11 9.74 21.20
N VAL A 105 0.37 11.05 21.11
CA VAL A 105 1.48 11.69 21.81
C VAL A 105 1.46 11.40 23.32
N THR A 106 0.27 11.42 23.93
CA THR A 106 0.08 11.07 25.34
C THR A 106 0.60 9.67 25.65
N ARG A 107 0.32 8.67 24.78
CA ARG A 107 0.81 7.30 25.00
C ARG A 107 2.33 7.20 24.83
N ILE A 108 2.89 7.93 23.88
CA ILE A 108 4.34 8.00 23.71
C ILE A 108 5.00 8.54 24.99
N GLN A 109 4.43 9.56 25.61
CA GLN A 109 4.97 10.20 26.80
C GLN A 109 4.78 9.36 28.07
N GLN A 110 3.60 8.77 28.25
CA GLN A 110 3.23 8.06 29.48
C GLN A 110 3.64 6.59 29.50
N GLN A 111 3.73 5.95 28.31
CA GLN A 111 3.99 4.52 28.17
C GLN A 111 5.04 4.23 27.08
N PRO A 112 6.21 4.89 27.08
CA PRO A 112 7.20 4.76 26.01
C PRO A 112 7.70 3.34 25.81
N GLU A 113 7.82 2.55 26.89
CA GLU A 113 8.27 1.17 26.80
C GLU A 113 7.24 0.25 26.14
N GLU A 114 5.95 0.51 26.24
CA GLU A 114 4.93 -0.24 25.48
C GLU A 114 5.01 0.08 24.00
N VAL A 115 5.14 1.36 23.65
CA VAL A 115 5.34 1.80 22.26
C VAL A 115 6.59 1.14 21.67
N TYR A 116 7.69 1.16 22.43
CA TYR A 116 8.94 0.50 22.04
C TYR A 116 8.76 -1.00 21.78
N LYS A 117 8.12 -1.73 22.71
CA LYS A 117 7.86 -3.16 22.57
C LYS A 117 7.05 -3.47 21.30
N MET A 118 6.06 -2.63 20.98
CA MET A 118 5.26 -2.79 19.76
C MET A 118 6.09 -2.57 18.50
N VAL A 119 6.88 -1.50 18.45
CA VAL A 119 7.77 -1.20 17.32
C VAL A 119 8.81 -2.32 17.13
N ARG A 120 9.41 -2.78 18.22
CA ARG A 120 10.39 -3.88 18.21
C ARG A 120 9.77 -5.19 17.71
N ALA A 121 8.56 -5.52 18.17
CA ALA A 121 7.85 -6.73 17.72
C ALA A 121 7.51 -6.66 16.23
N THR A 122 7.07 -5.49 15.75
CA THR A 122 6.79 -5.24 14.33
C THR A 122 8.04 -5.40 13.47
N LEU A 123 9.16 -4.82 13.89
CA LEU A 123 10.44 -4.96 13.19
C LEU A 123 10.89 -6.43 13.13
N ARG A 124 10.77 -7.17 14.24
CA ARG A 124 11.06 -8.61 14.24
C ARG A 124 10.16 -9.39 13.29
N GLY A 125 8.86 -9.06 13.24
CA GLY A 125 7.92 -9.68 12.30
C GLY A 125 8.29 -9.39 10.85
N LEU A 126 8.71 -8.17 10.54
CA LEU A 126 9.20 -7.80 9.22
C LEU A 126 10.46 -8.60 8.84
N MET A 127 11.46 -8.64 9.73
CA MET A 127 12.67 -9.44 9.51
C MET A 127 12.35 -10.91 9.26
N PHE A 128 11.43 -11.47 10.04
CA PHE A 128 10.99 -12.86 9.90
C PHE A 128 10.37 -13.10 8.51
N ILE A 129 9.46 -12.22 8.05
CA ILE A 129 8.80 -12.34 6.75
C ILE A 129 9.81 -12.17 5.61
N MET A 130 10.78 -11.26 5.76
CA MET A 130 11.77 -10.97 4.72
C MET A 130 12.84 -12.04 4.56
N ASP A 131 13.09 -12.84 5.59
CA ASP A 131 14.03 -13.95 5.54
C ASP A 131 13.43 -15.13 4.76
N ASP A 132 14.10 -15.55 3.69
CA ASP A 132 13.65 -16.66 2.84
C ASP A 132 13.70 -18.03 3.56
N ALA A 133 14.52 -18.17 4.61
CA ALA A 133 14.53 -19.36 5.44
C ALA A 133 13.19 -19.59 6.16
N ASN A 134 12.42 -18.53 6.40
CA ASN A 134 11.12 -18.57 7.06
C ASN A 134 9.93 -18.63 6.07
N ARG A 135 10.19 -18.73 4.76
CA ARG A 135 9.17 -18.58 3.71
C ARG A 135 7.94 -19.45 3.92
N ASP A 136 8.14 -20.73 4.18
CA ASP A 136 7.02 -21.66 4.37
C ASP A 136 6.25 -21.36 5.64
N GLN A 137 6.94 -21.07 6.73
CA GLN A 137 6.32 -20.72 8.00
C GLN A 137 5.55 -19.39 7.91
N ALA A 138 6.11 -18.37 7.22
CA ALA A 138 5.44 -17.10 6.98
C ALA A 138 4.17 -17.29 6.14
N ARG A 139 4.23 -18.11 5.08
CA ARG A 139 3.07 -18.49 4.28
C ARG A 139 1.99 -19.16 5.14
N ASP A 140 2.35 -20.15 5.94
CA ASP A 140 1.40 -20.93 6.73
C ASP A 140 0.72 -20.07 7.82
N ILE A 141 1.47 -19.15 8.44
CA ILE A 141 0.91 -18.15 9.35
C ILE A 141 -0.09 -17.25 8.61
N MET A 142 0.26 -16.76 7.42
CA MET A 142 -0.61 -15.91 6.61
C MET A 142 -1.88 -16.68 6.18
N MET A 143 -1.75 -17.91 5.74
CA MET A 143 -2.88 -18.80 5.40
C MET A 143 -3.86 -18.92 6.56
N LYS A 144 -3.34 -19.16 7.76
CA LYS A 144 -4.16 -19.25 8.98
C LYS A 144 -4.86 -17.93 9.31
N GLN A 145 -4.13 -16.82 9.29
CA GLN A 145 -4.67 -15.49 9.68
C GLN A 145 -5.68 -14.95 8.67
N TRP A 146 -5.46 -15.17 7.39
CA TRP A 146 -6.32 -14.65 6.31
C TRP A 146 -7.33 -15.70 5.81
N ARG A 147 -7.33 -16.89 6.41
CA ARG A 147 -8.23 -18.01 6.06
C ARG A 147 -8.12 -18.39 4.57
N VAL A 148 -6.90 -18.40 4.05
CA VAL A 148 -6.60 -18.83 2.69
C VAL A 148 -6.23 -20.31 2.73
N SER A 149 -6.94 -21.15 1.98
CA SER A 149 -6.68 -22.59 1.91
C SER A 149 -5.79 -23.02 0.74
N ASP A 150 -5.69 -22.19 -0.30
CA ASP A 150 -4.87 -22.45 -1.47
C ASP A 150 -3.41 -22.04 -1.21
N THR A 151 -2.54 -23.05 -1.09
CA THR A 151 -1.10 -22.86 -0.82
C THR A 151 -0.37 -22.13 -1.94
N LYS A 152 -0.77 -22.35 -3.20
CA LYS A 152 -0.16 -21.66 -4.35
C LYS A 152 -0.50 -20.18 -4.31
N LEU A 153 -1.77 -19.85 -4.17
CA LEU A 153 -2.23 -18.47 -4.01
C LEU A 153 -1.53 -17.79 -2.81
N ALA A 154 -1.45 -18.47 -1.67
CA ALA A 154 -0.78 -17.93 -0.49
C ALA A 154 0.71 -17.65 -0.73
N SER A 155 1.41 -18.49 -1.49
CA SER A 155 2.81 -18.28 -1.86
C SER A 155 2.97 -17.06 -2.78
N GLU A 156 2.07 -16.88 -3.73
CA GLU A 156 2.02 -15.71 -4.61
C GLU A 156 1.72 -14.44 -3.81
N MET A 157 0.73 -14.48 -2.90
CA MET A 157 0.40 -13.39 -1.98
C MET A 157 1.61 -12.94 -1.15
N LEU A 158 2.35 -13.89 -0.57
CA LEU A 158 3.55 -13.60 0.20
C LEU A 158 4.62 -12.91 -0.66
N GLY A 159 4.80 -13.36 -1.88
CA GLY A 159 5.72 -12.73 -2.85
C GLY A 159 5.36 -11.27 -3.13
N TYR A 160 4.09 -10.97 -3.39
CA TYR A 160 3.62 -9.60 -3.61
C TYR A 160 3.76 -8.73 -2.36
N LEU A 161 3.45 -9.27 -1.17
CA LEU A 161 3.65 -8.54 0.09
C LEU A 161 5.12 -8.17 0.29
N LYS A 162 6.04 -9.14 0.12
CA LYS A 162 7.49 -8.89 0.24
C LYS A 162 7.98 -7.82 -0.75
N ARG A 163 7.41 -7.74 -1.95
CA ARG A 163 7.75 -6.70 -2.95
C ARG A 163 7.36 -5.30 -2.48
N GLY A 164 6.25 -5.17 -1.74
CA GLY A 164 5.74 -3.87 -1.26
C GLY A 164 6.23 -3.44 0.12
N LEU A 165 6.89 -4.32 0.88
CA LEU A 165 7.37 -3.99 2.22
C LEU A 165 8.71 -3.24 2.18
N ALA A 166 8.84 -2.22 3.03
CA ALA A 166 10.12 -1.58 3.28
C ALA A 166 11.05 -2.56 4.03
N LYS A 167 12.09 -3.05 3.35
CA LYS A 167 12.96 -4.13 3.86
C LYS A 167 13.62 -3.83 5.19
N ASP A 168 13.88 -2.57 5.46
CA ASP A 168 14.54 -2.07 6.66
C ASP A 168 13.60 -1.34 7.62
N ALA A 169 12.28 -1.38 7.34
CA ALA A 169 11.23 -0.64 8.04
C ALA A 169 11.44 0.89 8.03
N VAL A 170 12.29 1.41 7.16
CA VAL A 170 12.58 2.84 7.09
C VAL A 170 11.81 3.48 5.94
N ILE A 171 11.27 4.64 6.21
CA ILE A 171 10.78 5.56 5.21
C ILE A 171 11.45 6.92 5.43
N SER A 172 11.83 7.58 4.35
CA SER A 172 12.48 8.88 4.47
C SER A 172 11.49 9.96 4.94
N PRO A 173 11.95 10.97 5.70
CA PRO A 173 11.10 12.13 6.04
C PRO A 173 10.52 12.81 4.80
N ASP A 174 11.26 12.88 3.70
CA ASP A 174 10.80 13.45 2.44
C ASP A 174 9.64 12.66 1.83
N ALA A 175 9.67 11.32 1.91
CA ALA A 175 8.58 10.48 1.45
C ALA A 175 7.32 10.66 2.31
N VAL A 176 7.49 10.86 3.62
CA VAL A 176 6.37 11.21 4.52
C VAL A 176 5.82 12.59 4.17
N GLN A 177 6.71 13.59 3.98
CA GLN A 177 6.28 14.95 3.61
C GLN A 177 5.53 14.96 2.27
N TYR A 178 6.05 14.26 1.29
CA TYR A 178 5.39 14.11 -0.01
C TYR A 178 3.96 13.54 0.13
N PHE A 179 3.78 12.51 0.95
CA PHE A 179 2.47 11.93 1.22
C PHE A 179 1.52 12.92 1.93
N LEU A 180 2.03 13.69 2.90
CA LEU A 180 1.26 14.72 3.60
C LEU A 180 0.79 15.82 2.64
N ASP A 181 1.66 16.26 1.74
CA ASP A 181 1.34 17.29 0.76
C ASP A 181 0.28 16.81 -0.24
N LEU A 182 0.40 15.58 -0.75
CA LEU A 182 -0.62 14.95 -1.59
C LEU A 182 -1.97 14.81 -0.88
N THR A 183 -1.94 14.40 0.39
CA THR A 183 -3.15 14.25 1.19
C THR A 183 -3.82 15.60 1.41
N ARG A 184 -3.04 16.65 1.66
CA ARG A 184 -3.53 18.02 1.82
C ARG A 184 -4.24 18.52 0.57
N GLU A 185 -3.64 18.32 -0.61
CA GLU A 185 -4.24 18.70 -1.90
C GLU A 185 -5.62 18.06 -2.14
N THR A 186 -5.79 16.82 -1.65
CA THR A 186 -7.00 16.04 -1.91
C THR A 186 -8.04 16.10 -0.79
N SER A 187 -7.70 16.63 0.40
CA SER A 187 -8.52 16.53 1.61
C SER A 187 -9.00 17.88 2.17
N ASN A 188 -8.86 18.98 1.46
CA ASN A 188 -9.22 20.35 1.89
C ASN A 188 -8.59 20.76 3.25
N VAL A 189 -7.43 20.21 3.60
CA VAL A 189 -6.68 20.61 4.79
C VAL A 189 -5.83 21.82 4.44
N SER A 190 -6.15 22.98 5.03
CA SER A 190 -5.48 24.25 4.70
C SER A 190 -4.12 24.41 5.38
N GLN A 191 -3.95 23.86 6.58
CA GLN A 191 -2.72 24.02 7.35
C GLN A 191 -1.62 23.03 6.88
N PRO A 192 -0.40 23.53 6.63
CA PRO A 192 0.73 22.64 6.36
C PRO A 192 1.11 21.87 7.62
N ILE A 193 1.34 20.57 7.45
CA ILE A 193 1.80 19.67 8.51
C ILE A 193 3.17 19.13 8.08
N SER A 194 4.17 19.26 8.93
CA SER A 194 5.50 18.71 8.64
C SER A 194 5.60 17.24 9.03
N ALA A 195 6.46 16.49 8.32
CA ALA A 195 6.74 15.10 8.66
C ALA A 195 7.17 14.93 10.12
N ALA A 196 7.96 15.85 10.66
CA ALA A 196 8.43 15.83 12.05
C ALA A 196 7.31 15.94 13.09
N GLN A 197 6.14 16.46 12.72
CA GLN A 197 4.98 16.54 13.63
C GLN A 197 4.19 15.23 13.71
N VAL A 198 4.34 14.34 12.72
CA VAL A 198 3.51 13.13 12.59
C VAL A 198 4.28 11.83 12.69
N VAL A 199 5.61 11.85 12.65
CA VAL A 199 6.44 10.65 12.79
C VAL A 199 7.48 10.80 13.88
N ASP A 200 7.69 9.71 14.62
CA ASP A 200 8.78 9.57 15.59
C ASP A 200 9.51 8.25 15.32
N PHE A 201 10.68 8.33 14.75
CA PHE A 201 11.52 7.17 14.43
C PHE A 201 12.45 6.75 15.56
N SER A 202 12.49 7.45 16.69
CA SER A 202 13.41 7.16 17.81
C SER A 202 13.25 5.73 18.35
N PHE A 203 12.02 5.24 18.44
CA PHE A 203 11.73 3.87 18.85
C PHE A 203 12.22 2.83 17.83
N LEU A 204 12.11 3.14 16.53
CA LEU A 204 12.60 2.28 15.47
C LEU A 204 14.13 2.23 15.47
N ASP A 205 14.80 3.36 15.62
CA ASP A 205 16.26 3.44 15.69
C ASP A 205 16.79 2.65 16.89
N ARG A 206 16.13 2.76 18.06
CA ARG A 206 16.45 1.95 19.24
C ARG A 206 16.30 0.45 18.95
N ALA A 207 15.17 0.04 18.34
CA ALA A 207 14.90 -1.36 18.01
C ALA A 207 15.91 -1.92 16.99
N ARG A 208 16.24 -1.14 15.95
CA ARG A 208 17.24 -1.52 14.93
C ARG A 208 18.61 -1.74 15.56
N LYS A 209 19.03 -0.83 16.43
CA LYS A 209 20.31 -0.94 17.15
C LYS A 209 20.37 -2.20 18.01
N GLU A 210 19.30 -2.49 18.76
CA GLU A 210 19.20 -3.69 19.61
C GLU A 210 19.21 -4.97 18.78
N LEU A 211 18.44 -5.01 17.69
CA LEU A 211 18.31 -6.18 16.83
C LEU A 211 19.43 -6.30 15.78
N ARG A 212 20.40 -5.38 15.78
CA ARG A 212 21.54 -5.34 14.84
C ARG A 212 21.11 -5.35 13.37
N VAL A 213 19.99 -4.67 13.06
CA VAL A 213 19.54 -4.50 11.67
C VAL A 213 20.44 -3.48 10.99
N ALA A 214 21.12 -3.89 9.92
CA ALA A 214 21.95 -2.98 9.12
C ALA A 214 21.12 -1.84 8.50
N ARG A 215 21.78 -0.71 8.25
CA ARG A 215 21.21 0.39 7.45
C ARG A 215 21.19 0.04 5.97
#